data_406c47aa305b2ac7ab735750293decfc
#
_entry.id   406c47aa305b2ac7ab735750293decfc
#
_cell.length_a   1.000
_cell.length_b   1.000
_cell.length_c   1.000
_cell.angle_alpha   90.00
_cell.angle_beta   90.00
_cell.angle_gamma   90.00
#
_symmetry.space_group_name_H-M   'P 1'
#
loop_
_entity.id
_entity.type
_entity.pdbx_description
1 polymer ?
#
loop_
_entity_poly.entity_id
_entity_poly.type
_entity_poly.pdbx_seq_one_letter_code
_entity_poly.pdbx_strand_id
1 'polypeptide(L)'
;TIGNYVNFLNTLDYPLQIIIQSRPLNIDEYLDRLKKMEREQTNELLRMQTADYRGFVEELLTLEQIMSKKFYVVVPYSALNDKKRSFKSRLATVFSSAKVVKLSRKRFEEFSAQLEKRCGFIATGLGSLGLRSQRLSTQALIELYYNSYNPDIFQKQPMEDINKLTIEK
;
A
#
# COMPACT_ATOMS: atom_id res chain seq x y z
N THR A 1 -5.62 -4.02 -23.96
CA THR A 1 -5.32 -3.63 -22.55
C THR A 1 -5.58 -2.15 -22.30
N ILE A 2 -5.05 -1.22 -23.15
CA ILE A 2 -5.24 0.24 -23.00
C ILE A 2 -6.73 0.61 -23.09
N GLY A 3 -7.48 0.06 -24.06
CA GLY A 3 -8.91 0.33 -24.21
C GLY A 3 -9.73 -0.05 -22.99
N ASN A 4 -9.42 -1.21 -22.38
CA ASN A 4 -10.09 -1.65 -21.15
C ASN A 4 -9.81 -0.68 -19.98
N TYR A 5 -8.57 -0.18 -19.90
CA TYR A 5 -8.20 0.80 -18.87
C TYR A 5 -8.95 2.14 -19.05
N VAL A 6 -9.01 2.63 -20.27
CA VAL A 6 -9.78 3.85 -20.60
C VAL A 6 -11.27 3.66 -20.29
N ASN A 7 -11.84 2.51 -20.66
CA ASN A 7 -13.23 2.18 -20.33
C ASN A 7 -13.44 2.14 -18.81
N PHE A 8 -12.54 1.50 -18.08
CA PHE A 8 -12.60 1.47 -16.61
C PHE A 8 -12.58 2.89 -16.03
N LEU A 9 -11.66 3.75 -16.46
CA LEU A 9 -11.60 5.14 -15.99
C LEU A 9 -12.87 5.92 -16.29
N ASN A 10 -13.47 5.72 -17.47
CA ASN A 10 -14.72 6.40 -17.87
C ASN A 10 -15.95 5.94 -17.07
N THR A 11 -15.89 4.80 -16.39
CA THR A 11 -16.97 4.32 -15.51
C THR A 11 -16.92 4.91 -14.09
N LEU A 12 -15.84 5.67 -13.77
CA LEU A 12 -15.70 6.26 -12.44
C LEU A 12 -16.50 7.55 -12.34
N ASP A 13 -17.41 7.60 -11.39
CA ASP A 13 -18.24 8.76 -11.06
C ASP A 13 -17.75 9.51 -9.79
N TYR A 14 -16.63 9.08 -9.22
CA TYR A 14 -15.97 9.67 -8.05
C TYR A 14 -14.45 9.76 -8.24
N PRO A 15 -13.79 10.69 -7.53
CA PRO A 15 -12.34 10.82 -7.63
C PRO A 15 -11.63 9.56 -7.10
N LEU A 16 -10.54 9.18 -7.77
CA LEU A 16 -9.67 8.09 -7.37
C LEU A 16 -8.25 8.64 -7.25
N GLN A 17 -7.52 8.24 -6.21
CA GLN A 17 -6.11 8.59 -6.07
C GLN A 17 -5.26 7.32 -6.22
N ILE A 18 -4.24 7.41 -7.07
CA ILE A 18 -3.25 6.34 -7.23
C ILE A 18 -1.93 6.83 -6.66
N ILE A 19 -1.39 6.09 -5.72
CA ILE A 19 -0.10 6.37 -5.10
C ILE A 19 0.89 5.29 -5.55
N ILE A 20 2.02 5.72 -6.09
CA ILE A 20 3.12 4.84 -6.48
C ILE A 20 4.27 5.09 -5.51
N GLN A 21 4.61 4.07 -4.73
CA GLN A 21 5.76 4.10 -3.84
C GLN A 21 6.91 3.33 -4.49
N SER A 22 8.01 4.01 -4.77
CA SER A 22 9.24 3.41 -5.29
C SER A 22 10.31 3.44 -4.20
N ARG A 23 10.93 2.30 -3.93
CA ARG A 23 11.99 2.18 -2.91
C ARG A 23 13.10 1.28 -3.43
N PRO A 24 14.37 1.51 -3.03
CA PRO A 24 15.44 0.57 -3.29
C PRO A 24 15.07 -0.81 -2.76
N LEU A 25 15.30 -1.83 -3.57
CA LEU A 25 15.06 -3.21 -3.17
C LEU A 25 16.17 -3.63 -2.20
N ASN A 26 15.78 -3.93 -0.95
CA ASN A 26 16.70 -4.55 0.00
C ASN A 26 16.71 -6.07 -0.24
N ILE A 27 17.86 -6.60 -0.57
CA ILE A 27 18.07 -8.04 -0.77
C ILE A 27 19.11 -8.62 0.20
N ASP A 28 19.47 -7.89 1.25
CA ASP A 28 20.47 -8.35 2.24
C ASP A 28 20.09 -9.71 2.82
N GLU A 29 18.83 -9.89 3.21
CA GLU A 29 18.33 -11.19 3.70
C GLU A 29 18.44 -12.31 2.66
N TYR A 30 18.29 -11.98 1.39
CA TYR A 30 18.42 -12.96 0.31
C TYR A 30 19.90 -13.35 0.13
N LEU A 31 20.82 -12.39 0.16
CA LEU A 31 22.26 -12.64 0.10
C LEU A 31 22.74 -13.43 1.30
N ASP A 32 22.23 -13.14 2.49
CA ASP A 32 22.57 -13.89 3.71
C ASP A 32 22.07 -15.34 3.64
N ARG A 33 20.88 -15.57 3.06
CA ARG A 33 20.40 -16.93 2.78
C ARG A 33 21.29 -17.66 1.78
N LEU A 34 21.73 -17.01 0.71
CA LEU A 34 22.66 -17.62 -0.26
C LEU A 34 23.98 -17.97 0.40
N LYS A 35 24.55 -17.07 1.22
CA LYS A 35 25.78 -17.32 2.02
C LYS A 35 25.62 -18.52 2.94
N LYS A 36 24.46 -18.65 3.58
CA LYS A 36 24.16 -19.80 4.42
C LYS A 36 24.10 -21.09 3.61
N MET A 37 23.34 -21.10 2.50
CA MET A 37 23.27 -22.25 1.61
C MET A 37 24.61 -22.66 1.05
N GLU A 38 25.47 -21.71 0.66
CA GLU A 38 26.84 -21.94 0.21
C GLU A 38 27.67 -22.67 1.27
N ARG A 39 27.58 -22.25 2.55
CA ARG A 39 28.31 -22.87 3.67
C ARG A 39 27.82 -24.28 4.02
N GLU A 40 26.51 -24.50 3.92
CA GLU A 40 25.88 -25.78 4.28
C GLU A 40 25.95 -26.81 3.12
N GLN A 41 26.30 -26.35 1.90
CA GLN A 41 26.37 -27.24 0.74
C GLN A 41 27.58 -28.16 0.81
N THR A 42 27.32 -29.46 0.80
CA THR A 42 28.35 -30.52 0.87
C THR A 42 28.94 -30.84 -0.50
N ASN A 43 28.19 -30.61 -1.59
CA ASN A 43 28.66 -30.82 -2.94
C ASN A 43 29.48 -29.58 -3.38
N GLU A 44 30.77 -29.79 -3.67
CA GLU A 44 31.71 -28.72 -4.03
C GLU A 44 31.31 -27.95 -5.29
N LEU A 45 30.80 -28.65 -6.32
CA LEU A 45 30.36 -28.01 -7.56
C LEU A 45 29.15 -27.10 -7.32
N LEU A 46 28.16 -27.56 -6.57
CA LEU A 46 27.00 -26.75 -6.21
C LEU A 46 27.37 -25.58 -5.29
N ARG A 47 28.35 -25.75 -4.42
CA ARG A 47 28.88 -24.66 -3.57
C ARG A 47 29.52 -23.58 -4.42
N MET A 48 30.36 -23.95 -5.40
CA MET A 48 30.95 -23.00 -6.34
C MET A 48 29.87 -22.27 -7.16
N GLN A 49 28.89 -22.98 -7.71
CA GLN A 49 27.78 -22.35 -8.44
C GLN A 49 26.97 -21.38 -7.57
N THR A 50 26.76 -21.70 -6.31
CA THR A 50 26.04 -20.80 -5.38
C THR A 50 26.87 -19.54 -5.09
N ALA A 51 28.21 -19.68 -4.94
CA ALA A 51 29.10 -18.56 -4.75
C ALA A 51 29.14 -17.65 -5.98
N ASP A 52 29.26 -18.21 -7.17
CA ASP A 52 29.25 -17.48 -8.45
C ASP A 52 27.92 -16.74 -8.66
N TYR A 53 26.81 -17.42 -8.38
CA TYR A 53 25.48 -16.80 -8.49
C TYR A 53 25.31 -15.65 -7.48
N ARG A 54 25.79 -15.81 -6.24
CA ARG A 54 25.77 -14.74 -5.23
C ARG A 54 26.58 -13.54 -5.70
N GLY A 55 27.82 -13.77 -6.20
CA GLY A 55 28.68 -12.72 -6.75
C GLY A 55 28.01 -11.96 -7.90
N PHE A 56 27.37 -12.69 -8.83
CA PHE A 56 26.59 -12.08 -9.92
C PHE A 56 25.44 -11.20 -9.42
N VAL A 57 24.70 -11.66 -8.41
CA VAL A 57 23.61 -10.86 -7.81
C VAL A 57 24.16 -9.62 -7.10
N GLU A 58 25.27 -9.73 -6.37
CA GLU A 58 25.94 -8.59 -5.73
C GLU A 58 26.40 -7.56 -6.79
N GLU A 59 26.94 -8.01 -7.92
CA GLU A 59 27.37 -7.15 -9.02
C GLU A 59 26.19 -6.41 -9.66
N LEU A 60 25.07 -7.11 -9.93
CA LEU A 60 23.85 -6.50 -10.47
C LEU A 60 23.35 -5.34 -9.60
N LEU A 61 23.46 -5.45 -8.29
CA LEU A 61 23.05 -4.39 -7.36
C LEU A 61 23.97 -3.17 -7.38
N THR A 62 25.24 -3.36 -7.70
CA THR A 62 26.19 -2.24 -7.83
C THR A 62 26.01 -1.49 -9.14
N LEU A 63 25.60 -2.19 -10.20
CA LEU A 63 25.42 -1.62 -11.53
C LEU A 63 24.10 -0.84 -11.69
N GLU A 64 23.03 -1.33 -11.05
CA GLU A 64 21.71 -0.69 -11.15
C GLU A 64 21.00 -0.64 -9.79
N GLN A 65 20.45 0.53 -9.45
CA GLN A 65 19.56 0.63 -8.30
C GLN A 65 18.22 -0.03 -8.63
N ILE A 66 18.11 -1.31 -8.29
CA ILE A 66 16.86 -2.06 -8.46
C ILE A 66 15.81 -1.49 -7.50
N MET A 67 14.69 -1.00 -8.05
CA MET A 67 13.62 -0.37 -7.29
C MET A 67 12.41 -1.28 -7.19
N SER A 68 11.95 -1.52 -5.99
CA SER A 68 10.63 -2.13 -5.72
C SER A 68 9.55 -1.05 -5.83
N LYS A 69 8.51 -1.33 -6.62
CA LYS A 69 7.37 -0.42 -6.79
C LYS A 69 6.11 -1.04 -6.19
N LYS A 70 5.47 -0.31 -5.29
CA LYS A 70 4.16 -0.68 -4.72
C LYS A 70 3.12 0.34 -5.17
N PHE A 71 1.96 -0.15 -5.58
CA PHE A 71 0.85 0.67 -6.04
C PHE A 71 -0.26 0.60 -5.00
N TYR A 72 -0.78 1.77 -4.63
CA TYR A 72 -1.91 1.89 -3.72
C TYR A 72 -3.01 2.69 -4.40
N VAL A 73 -4.24 2.22 -4.25
CA VAL A 73 -5.43 2.91 -4.73
C VAL A 73 -6.22 3.39 -3.53
N VAL A 74 -6.42 4.71 -3.44
CA VAL A 74 -7.20 5.33 -2.38
C VAL A 74 -8.58 5.68 -2.92
N VAL A 75 -9.61 5.11 -2.31
CA VAL A 75 -11.01 5.33 -2.66
C VAL A 75 -11.62 6.25 -1.61
N PRO A 76 -11.81 7.54 -1.90
CA PRO A 76 -12.38 8.47 -0.94
C PRO A 76 -13.91 8.31 -0.88
N TYR A 77 -14.45 8.54 0.31
CA TYR A 77 -15.87 8.74 0.52
C TYR A 77 -16.09 9.95 1.42
N SER A 78 -16.88 10.89 0.96
CA SER A 78 -17.24 12.06 1.75
C SER A 78 -18.75 12.24 1.77
N ALA A 79 -19.33 12.15 2.96
CA ALA A 79 -20.73 12.43 3.20
C ALA A 79 -21.19 13.84 2.79
N LEU A 80 -20.22 14.73 2.62
CA LEU A 80 -20.45 16.14 2.33
C LEU A 80 -20.55 16.44 0.83
N ASN A 81 -20.03 15.56 -0.04
CA ASN A 81 -20.02 15.77 -1.49
C ASN A 81 -21.24 15.19 -2.22
N ASP A 82 -21.89 14.18 -1.67
CA ASP A 82 -22.99 13.48 -2.36
C ASP A 82 -24.36 14.20 -2.27
N LYS A 83 -24.49 15.21 -1.43
CA LYS A 83 -25.67 16.09 -1.46
C LYS A 83 -25.30 17.42 -2.08
N LYS A 84 -25.95 17.79 -3.20
CA LYS A 84 -25.86 19.11 -3.84
C LYS A 84 -25.93 20.20 -2.74
N ARG A 85 -24.78 20.73 -2.33
CA ARG A 85 -24.72 21.77 -1.32
C ARG A 85 -25.36 23.04 -1.87
N SER A 86 -26.42 23.49 -1.24
CA SER A 86 -26.97 24.82 -1.41
C SER A 86 -25.88 25.85 -1.11
N PHE A 87 -25.81 26.93 -1.88
CA PHE A 87 -24.82 28.00 -1.76
C PHE A 87 -24.69 28.54 -0.31
N LYS A 88 -25.80 28.57 0.43
CA LYS A 88 -25.86 28.96 1.86
C LYS A 88 -25.04 28.06 2.80
N SER A 89 -24.91 26.77 2.48
CA SER A 89 -24.13 25.83 3.31
C SER A 89 -22.62 25.92 3.08
N ARG A 90 -22.18 26.50 1.96
CA ARG A 90 -20.76 26.77 1.67
C ARG A 90 -20.24 27.94 2.51
N LEU A 91 -21.05 28.98 2.68
CA LEU A 91 -20.70 30.14 3.52
C LEU A 91 -20.63 29.80 4.99
N ALA A 92 -21.53 28.94 5.50
CA ALA A 92 -21.52 28.51 6.89
C ALA A 92 -20.27 27.67 7.27
N THR A 93 -19.59 27.04 6.30
CA THR A 93 -18.40 26.22 6.55
C THR A 93 -17.13 27.06 6.73
N VAL A 94 -17.10 28.27 6.18
CA VAL A 94 -15.94 29.18 6.29
C VAL A 94 -15.87 29.78 7.71
N PHE A 95 -17.01 29.92 8.39
CA PHE A 95 -17.10 30.49 9.73
C PHE A 95 -17.18 29.49 10.89
N SER A 96 -17.25 28.18 10.60
CA SER A 96 -17.26 27.14 11.63
C SER A 96 -15.92 26.45 11.71
N SER A 97 -15.07 26.88 12.63
CA SER A 97 -13.88 26.16 13.07
C SER A 97 -14.26 24.72 13.37
N ALA A 98 -13.56 23.76 12.71
CA ALA A 98 -13.49 22.34 13.01
C ALA A 98 -14.64 21.76 13.89
N LYS A 99 -15.86 21.73 13.38
CA LYS A 99 -16.90 20.89 13.99
C LYS A 99 -16.48 19.44 13.74
N VAL A 100 -15.97 18.80 14.78
CA VAL A 100 -15.86 17.34 14.85
C VAL A 100 -17.26 16.79 14.53
N VAL A 101 -17.42 16.25 13.33
CA VAL A 101 -18.68 15.65 12.91
C VAL A 101 -18.88 14.39 13.73
N LYS A 102 -19.62 14.48 14.82
CA LYS A 102 -20.10 13.28 15.54
C LYS A 102 -21.08 12.56 14.61
N LEU A 103 -20.57 11.62 13.84
CA LEU A 103 -21.39 10.72 13.03
C LEU A 103 -22.20 9.84 13.97
N SER A 104 -23.55 9.82 13.79
CA SER A 104 -24.35 8.80 14.46
C SER A 104 -23.95 7.42 13.92
N ARG A 105 -24.01 6.38 14.76
CA ARG A 105 -23.67 5.00 14.39
C ARG A 105 -24.34 4.56 13.07
N LYS A 106 -25.61 4.87 12.91
CA LYS A 106 -26.38 4.57 11.69
C LYS A 106 -25.77 5.21 10.44
N ARG A 107 -25.36 6.48 10.51
CA ARG A 107 -24.70 7.16 9.37
C ARG A 107 -23.32 6.57 9.07
N PHE A 108 -22.58 6.19 10.11
CA PHE A 108 -21.30 5.52 9.91
C PHE A 108 -21.46 4.19 9.16
N GLU A 109 -22.44 3.38 9.55
CA GLU A 109 -22.76 2.12 8.90
C GLU A 109 -23.18 2.33 7.43
N GLU A 110 -24.03 3.33 7.16
CA GLU A 110 -24.41 3.70 5.80
C GLU A 110 -23.20 4.12 4.95
N PHE A 111 -22.31 4.93 5.48
CA PHE A 111 -21.12 5.40 4.77
C PHE A 111 -20.10 4.29 4.55
N SER A 112 -19.92 3.43 5.53
CA SER A 112 -19.08 2.25 5.42
C SER A 112 -19.57 1.32 4.30
N ALA A 113 -20.88 1.05 4.25
CA ALA A 113 -21.46 0.23 3.19
C ALA A 113 -21.30 0.85 1.79
N GLN A 114 -21.43 2.17 1.66
CA GLN A 114 -21.20 2.86 0.38
C GLN A 114 -19.72 2.81 -0.03
N LEU A 115 -18.81 3.04 0.92
CA LEU A 115 -17.37 2.92 0.66
C LEU A 115 -17.01 1.50 0.23
N GLU A 116 -17.58 0.49 0.87
CA GLU A 116 -17.35 -0.91 0.53
C GLU A 116 -17.80 -1.24 -0.90
N LYS A 117 -18.94 -0.73 -1.33
CA LYS A 117 -19.41 -0.86 -2.72
C LYS A 117 -18.43 -0.22 -3.70
N ARG A 118 -17.93 0.98 -3.40
CA ARG A 118 -16.90 1.65 -4.24
C ARG A 118 -15.63 0.82 -4.32
N CYS A 119 -15.13 0.32 -3.20
CA CYS A 119 -13.94 -0.54 -3.16
C CYS A 119 -14.15 -1.84 -3.98
N GLY A 120 -15.30 -2.49 -3.85
CA GLY A 120 -15.64 -3.67 -4.64
C GLY A 120 -15.69 -3.38 -6.13
N PHE A 121 -16.28 -2.25 -6.55
CA PHE A 121 -16.31 -1.83 -7.95
C PHE A 121 -14.90 -1.62 -8.50
N ILE A 122 -14.02 -0.93 -7.77
CA ILE A 122 -12.62 -0.72 -8.16
C ILE A 122 -11.87 -2.05 -8.25
N ALA A 123 -12.03 -2.93 -7.26
CA ALA A 123 -11.36 -4.23 -7.26
C ALA A 123 -11.78 -5.09 -8.47
N THR A 124 -13.07 -5.09 -8.82
CA THR A 124 -13.59 -5.79 -10.01
C THR A 124 -13.04 -5.16 -11.30
N GLY A 125 -13.04 -3.84 -11.39
CA GLY A 125 -12.50 -3.12 -12.54
C GLY A 125 -11.01 -3.40 -12.76
N LEU A 126 -10.20 -3.36 -11.70
CA LEU A 126 -8.78 -3.72 -11.76
C LEU A 126 -8.59 -5.20 -12.12
N GLY A 127 -9.44 -6.09 -11.59
CA GLY A 127 -9.45 -7.52 -11.92
C GLY A 127 -9.69 -7.78 -13.41
N SER A 128 -10.57 -7.02 -14.06
CA SER A 128 -10.82 -7.12 -15.51
C SER A 128 -9.61 -6.69 -16.37
N LEU A 129 -8.68 -5.92 -15.78
CA LEU A 129 -7.40 -5.54 -16.39
C LEU A 129 -6.29 -6.56 -16.13
N GLY A 130 -6.57 -7.64 -15.40
CA GLY A 130 -5.59 -8.64 -14.98
C GLY A 130 -4.78 -8.24 -13.74
N LEU A 131 -5.16 -7.16 -13.05
CA LEU A 131 -4.49 -6.69 -11.84
C LEU A 131 -5.15 -7.29 -10.59
N ARG A 132 -4.33 -7.84 -9.71
CA ARG A 132 -4.80 -8.31 -8.40
C ARG A 132 -4.72 -7.15 -7.41
N SER A 133 -5.81 -6.90 -6.70
CA SER A 133 -5.89 -5.90 -5.65
C SER A 133 -6.40 -6.52 -4.36
N GLN A 134 -5.89 -6.04 -3.23
CA GLN A 134 -6.31 -6.46 -1.91
C GLN A 134 -6.49 -5.24 -1.03
N ARG A 135 -7.59 -5.21 -0.27
CA ARG A 135 -7.81 -4.17 0.72
C ARG A 135 -6.81 -4.30 1.86
N LEU A 136 -6.19 -3.20 2.26
CA LEU A 136 -5.31 -3.18 3.41
C LEU A 136 -6.11 -3.38 4.70
N SER A 137 -5.64 -4.28 5.55
CA SER A 137 -6.12 -4.39 6.92
C SER A 137 -5.65 -3.19 7.75
N THR A 138 -6.21 -3.01 8.95
CA THR A 138 -5.75 -1.96 9.87
C THR A 138 -4.26 -2.09 10.18
N GLN A 139 -3.78 -3.31 10.43
CA GLN A 139 -2.36 -3.60 10.66
C GLN A 139 -1.52 -3.18 9.46
N ALA A 140 -1.88 -3.63 8.25
CA ALA A 140 -1.15 -3.30 7.03
C ALA A 140 -1.15 -1.78 6.73
N LEU A 141 -2.23 -1.07 7.10
CA LEU A 141 -2.32 0.38 6.96
C LEU A 141 -1.38 1.09 7.94
N ILE A 142 -1.31 0.65 9.18
CA ILE A 142 -0.38 1.20 10.19
C ILE A 142 1.07 0.97 9.75
N GLU A 143 1.40 -0.23 9.28
CA GLU A 143 2.73 -0.53 8.71
C GLU A 143 3.05 0.36 7.51
N LEU A 144 2.08 0.59 6.61
CA LEU A 144 2.27 1.48 5.48
C LEU A 144 2.63 2.90 5.93
N TYR A 145 1.90 3.45 6.90
CA TYR A 145 2.20 4.79 7.44
C TYR A 145 3.53 4.81 8.17
N TYR A 146 3.78 3.84 9.05
CA TYR A 146 5.06 3.75 9.75
C TYR A 146 6.24 3.73 8.78
N ASN A 147 6.17 2.88 7.76
CA ASN A 147 7.20 2.75 6.74
C ASN A 147 7.33 3.99 5.84
N SER A 148 6.24 4.74 5.66
CA SER A 148 6.26 5.97 4.86
C SER A 148 6.94 7.11 5.60
N TYR A 149 6.77 7.18 6.92
CA TYR A 149 7.38 8.21 7.76
C TYR A 149 8.79 7.85 8.25
N ASN A 150 9.17 6.56 8.19
CA ASN A 150 10.46 6.07 8.67
C ASN A 150 11.18 5.25 7.58
N PRO A 151 11.56 5.85 6.44
CA PRO A 151 12.11 5.11 5.30
C PRO A 151 13.41 4.37 5.63
N ASP A 152 14.25 4.93 6.50
CA ASP A 152 15.60 4.41 6.81
C ASP A 152 15.56 3.33 7.90
N ILE A 153 14.57 3.37 8.78
CA ILE A 153 14.48 2.46 9.94
C ILE A 153 13.82 1.13 9.55
N PHE A 154 12.87 1.17 8.62
CA PHE A 154 12.11 -0.01 8.20
C PHE A 154 12.98 -1.18 7.72
N GLN A 155 14.11 -0.88 7.09
CA GLN A 155 15.05 -1.91 6.61
C GLN A 155 15.78 -2.63 7.75
N LYS A 156 15.92 -1.98 8.92
CA LYS A 156 16.69 -2.49 10.06
C LYS A 156 15.83 -3.04 11.20
N GLN A 157 14.62 -2.51 11.34
CA GLN A 157 13.68 -2.90 12.40
C GLN A 157 12.27 -3.00 11.82
N PRO A 158 11.81 -4.20 11.40
CA PRO A 158 10.41 -4.39 11.07
C PRO A 158 9.56 -4.10 12.31
N MET A 159 8.41 -3.44 12.10
CA MET A 159 7.50 -3.10 13.19
C MET A 159 7.01 -4.37 13.87
N GLU A 160 7.12 -4.43 15.19
CA GLU A 160 6.55 -5.52 15.98
C GLU A 160 5.01 -5.52 15.85
N ASP A 161 4.41 -6.70 16.02
CA ASP A 161 2.96 -6.86 15.99
C ASP A 161 2.31 -5.96 17.05
N ILE A 162 1.42 -5.07 16.62
CA ILE A 162 0.74 -4.07 17.48
C ILE A 162 0.01 -4.76 18.65
N ASN A 163 -0.45 -6.00 18.46
CA ASN A 163 -1.09 -6.76 19.53
C ASN A 163 -0.14 -7.10 20.69
N LYS A 164 1.18 -6.96 20.49
CA LYS A 164 2.21 -7.16 21.51
C LYS A 164 2.67 -5.87 22.19
N LEU A 165 2.29 -4.71 21.64
CA LEU A 165 2.61 -3.43 22.24
C LEU A 165 1.66 -3.18 23.43
N THR A 166 2.12 -3.51 24.62
CA THR A 166 1.45 -3.11 25.87
C THR A 166 1.70 -1.64 26.07
N ILE A 167 0.66 -0.83 26.02
CA ILE A 167 0.76 0.58 26.43
C ILE A 167 0.86 0.57 27.96
N GLU A 168 2.07 0.75 28.48
CA GLU A 168 2.26 1.06 29.91
C GLU A 168 1.56 2.42 30.17
N LYS A 169 0.64 2.40 31.14
CA LYS A 169 -0.09 3.59 31.60
C LYS A 169 0.77 4.39 32.58
#